data_0373933498676ce8570117f0e8bd82e3
#
_entry.id   0373933498676ce8570117f0e8bd82e3
#
_cell.length_a   1.000
_cell.length_b   1.000
_cell.length_c   1.000
_cell.angle_alpha   90.00
_cell.angle_beta   90.00
_cell.angle_gamma   90.00
#
_symmetry.space_group_name_H-M   'P 1'
#
loop_
_entity.id
_entity.type
_entity.pdbx_description
1 polymer ?
#
loop_
_entity_poly.entity_id
_entity_poly.type
_entity_poly.pdbx_seq_one_letter_code
_entity_poly.pdbx_strand_id
1 'polypeptide(L)'
;MRKLFTLVLALIGSAAFAQKKDTTGLKLPFTSGKVVYEKTFNVPAQSQSQLYSNAQLWFVERYKSDEVIQLRDHASGRVVGNGTEVLTFKGPLKMDVSCKVKMNIEIENKDGRYNVRISDIVYGYQAEPTEERTYFSAEDLINYLTQRKFKNAQGINPVPFNKKQSKKALASLTPLINDMMASIGQTMSRK
;
A
#
# COMPACT_ATOMS: atom_id res chain seq x y z
N MET A 1 -60.84 23.27 10.07
CA MET A 1 -59.91 22.60 9.10
C MET A 1 -58.54 22.52 9.74
N ARG A 2 -58.19 21.36 10.30
CA ARG A 2 -56.90 21.09 10.98
C ARG A 2 -55.92 20.59 9.96
N LYS A 3 -54.85 21.33 9.69
CA LYS A 3 -53.74 20.89 8.84
C LYS A 3 -52.77 20.09 9.73
N LEU A 4 -52.73 18.77 9.50
CA LEU A 4 -51.70 17.88 10.04
C LEU A 4 -50.40 18.14 9.30
N PHE A 5 -49.39 18.66 10.03
CA PHE A 5 -48.01 18.72 9.57
C PHE A 5 -47.34 17.38 9.91
N THR A 6 -47.15 16.55 8.92
CA THR A 6 -46.38 15.30 9.07
C THR A 6 -44.91 15.64 8.98
N LEU A 7 -44.22 15.62 10.13
CA LEU A 7 -42.75 15.78 10.23
C LEU A 7 -42.11 14.46 9.83
N VAL A 8 -41.58 14.38 8.59
CA VAL A 8 -40.75 13.25 8.15
C VAL A 8 -39.32 13.47 8.69
N LEU A 9 -39.01 12.77 9.78
CA LEU A 9 -37.67 12.73 10.35
C LEU A 9 -36.83 11.81 9.50
N ALA A 10 -36.03 12.35 8.56
CA ALA A 10 -35.04 11.59 7.81
C ALA A 10 -33.91 11.20 8.76
N LEU A 11 -33.91 9.94 9.22
CA LEU A 11 -32.75 9.32 9.87
C LEU A 11 -31.65 9.11 8.83
N ILE A 12 -30.74 10.09 8.74
CA ILE A 12 -29.47 9.90 8.06
C ILE A 12 -28.62 9.01 8.97
N GLY A 13 -28.69 7.71 8.73
CA GLY A 13 -27.80 6.73 9.36
C GLY A 13 -26.38 6.99 8.87
N SER A 14 -25.60 7.76 9.63
CA SER A 14 -24.15 7.84 9.47
C SER A 14 -23.59 6.45 9.77
N ALA A 15 -23.33 5.67 8.73
CA ALA A 15 -22.49 4.49 8.86
C ALA A 15 -21.10 4.97 9.28
N ALA A 16 -20.88 5.10 10.57
CA ALA A 16 -19.55 5.24 11.14
C ALA A 16 -18.82 3.94 10.85
N PHE A 17 -18.06 3.91 9.75
CA PHE A 17 -17.05 2.89 9.55
C PHE A 17 -16.09 3.02 10.73
N ALA A 18 -16.19 2.07 11.66
CA ALA A 18 -15.28 1.98 12.79
C ALA A 18 -13.88 1.70 12.20
N GLN A 19 -13.12 2.75 11.95
CA GLN A 19 -11.70 2.64 11.64
C GLN A 19 -11.06 1.95 12.84
N LYS A 20 -10.62 0.71 12.62
CA LYS A 20 -9.87 -0.02 13.63
C LYS A 20 -8.64 0.82 13.97
N LYS A 21 -8.63 1.40 15.18
CA LYS A 21 -7.59 2.32 15.62
C LYS A 21 -6.24 1.63 15.52
N ASP A 22 -5.29 2.23 14.79
CA ASP A 22 -3.91 1.76 14.74
C ASP A 22 -3.30 1.82 16.14
N THR A 23 -3.18 0.65 16.77
CA THR A 23 -2.59 0.50 18.12
C THR A 23 -1.07 0.28 18.06
N THR A 24 -0.46 0.23 16.87
CA THR A 24 1.00 0.11 16.72
C THR A 24 1.72 1.41 17.06
N GLY A 25 1.02 2.56 17.02
CA GLY A 25 1.56 3.91 17.16
C GLY A 25 2.36 4.38 15.94
N LEU A 26 2.26 3.70 14.79
CA LEU A 26 3.03 4.00 13.58
C LEU A 26 2.29 4.87 12.57
N LYS A 27 1.03 5.23 12.82
CA LYS A 27 0.16 6.05 11.94
C LYS A 27 0.11 5.52 10.49
N LEU A 28 0.03 4.20 10.34
CA LEU A 28 -0.10 3.58 9.02
C LEU A 28 -1.49 3.86 8.43
N PRO A 29 -1.60 4.12 7.11
CA PRO A 29 -2.90 4.29 6.47
C PRO A 29 -3.61 2.94 6.42
N PHE A 30 -4.73 2.83 7.15
CA PHE A 30 -5.47 1.59 7.31
C PHE A 30 -6.91 1.79 6.82
N THR A 31 -7.29 1.13 5.73
CA THR A 31 -8.62 1.22 5.13
C THR A 31 -9.22 -0.17 4.97
N SER A 32 -10.41 -0.39 5.54
CA SER A 32 -11.13 -1.67 5.45
C SER A 32 -10.30 -2.90 5.85
N GLY A 33 -9.48 -2.77 6.89
CA GLY A 33 -8.64 -3.87 7.36
C GLY A 33 -7.35 -4.10 6.57
N LYS A 34 -7.02 -3.24 5.62
CA LYS A 34 -5.83 -3.30 4.77
C LYS A 34 -4.96 -2.06 4.94
N VAL A 35 -3.65 -2.23 4.80
CA VAL A 35 -2.70 -1.12 4.66
C VAL A 35 -2.73 -0.65 3.22
N VAL A 36 -3.23 0.58 3.00
CA VAL A 36 -3.38 1.16 1.67
C VAL A 36 -2.83 2.57 1.67
N TYR A 37 -1.81 2.81 0.87
CA TYR A 37 -1.30 4.15 0.60
C TYR A 37 -1.96 4.67 -0.66
N GLU A 38 -2.61 5.83 -0.56
CA GLU A 38 -3.30 6.43 -1.68
C GLU A 38 -3.06 7.92 -1.72
N LYS A 39 -2.77 8.46 -2.91
CA LYS A 39 -2.53 9.89 -3.10
C LYS A 39 -2.89 10.33 -4.51
N THR A 40 -3.62 11.44 -4.61
CA THR A 40 -3.91 12.12 -5.86
C THR A 40 -2.94 13.27 -6.09
N PHE A 41 -2.48 13.42 -7.33
CA PHE A 41 -1.57 14.46 -7.78
C PHE A 41 -2.22 15.25 -8.91
N ASN A 42 -2.12 16.58 -8.86
CA ASN A 42 -2.62 17.47 -9.92
C ASN A 42 -1.48 17.87 -10.85
N VAL A 43 -1.70 17.71 -12.15
CA VAL A 43 -0.76 18.04 -13.24
C VAL A 43 -1.54 18.67 -14.42
N PRO A 44 -2.09 19.87 -14.25
CA PRO A 44 -3.15 20.44 -15.12
C PRO A 44 -2.79 20.52 -16.61
N ALA A 45 -1.50 20.53 -16.95
CA ALA A 45 -1.02 20.66 -18.32
C ALA A 45 -0.89 19.34 -19.09
N GLN A 46 -1.23 18.20 -18.48
CA GLN A 46 -1.07 16.88 -19.10
C GLN A 46 -2.39 16.20 -19.37
N SER A 47 -2.50 15.58 -20.56
CA SER A 47 -3.65 14.76 -20.92
C SER A 47 -3.60 13.37 -20.24
N GLN A 48 -4.76 12.72 -20.15
CA GLN A 48 -4.86 11.33 -19.72
C GLN A 48 -3.90 10.41 -20.48
N SER A 49 -3.83 10.55 -21.80
CA SER A 49 -2.99 9.71 -22.67
C SER A 49 -1.50 9.88 -22.37
N GLN A 50 -1.05 11.13 -22.14
CA GLN A 50 0.34 11.40 -21.75
C GLN A 50 0.66 10.79 -20.38
N LEU A 51 -0.22 10.99 -19.40
CA LEU A 51 -0.07 10.42 -18.05
C LEU A 51 -0.08 8.89 -18.08
N TYR A 52 -0.94 8.28 -18.90
CA TYR A 52 -0.99 6.83 -19.07
C TYR A 52 0.32 6.27 -19.66
N SER A 53 0.90 6.94 -20.64
CA SER A 53 2.20 6.56 -21.22
C SER A 53 3.33 6.70 -20.19
N ASN A 54 3.33 7.80 -19.43
CA ASN A 54 4.31 8.05 -18.37
C ASN A 54 4.20 7.02 -17.23
N ALA A 55 2.98 6.59 -16.88
CA ALA A 55 2.77 5.54 -15.89
C ALA A 55 3.41 4.20 -16.31
N GLN A 56 3.22 3.79 -17.57
CA GLN A 56 3.87 2.58 -18.09
C GLN A 56 5.40 2.73 -18.11
N LEU A 57 5.89 3.90 -18.57
CA LEU A 57 7.32 4.20 -18.59
C LEU A 57 7.93 4.10 -17.19
N TRP A 58 7.25 4.60 -16.15
CA TRP A 58 7.72 4.50 -14.78
C TRP A 58 7.92 3.04 -14.35
N PHE A 59 6.99 2.13 -14.64
CA PHE A 59 7.14 0.71 -14.32
C PHE A 59 8.37 0.11 -15.01
N VAL A 60 8.55 0.38 -16.31
CA VAL A 60 9.69 -0.13 -17.08
C VAL A 60 11.01 0.44 -16.55
N GLU A 61 11.08 1.73 -16.25
CA GLU A 61 12.29 2.36 -15.72
C GLU A 61 12.63 1.88 -14.32
N ARG A 62 11.63 1.69 -13.45
CA ARG A 62 11.83 1.27 -12.05
C ARG A 62 12.24 -0.19 -11.95
N TYR A 63 11.57 -1.08 -12.68
CA TYR A 63 11.75 -2.53 -12.53
C TYR A 63 12.53 -3.17 -13.66
N LYS A 64 12.96 -2.41 -14.67
CA LYS A 64 13.70 -2.87 -15.85
C LYS A 64 12.98 -3.98 -16.64
N SER A 65 11.67 -4.05 -16.52
CA SER A 65 10.79 -5.01 -17.21
C SER A 65 9.39 -4.44 -17.30
N ASP A 66 8.71 -4.72 -18.39
CA ASP A 66 7.27 -4.42 -18.56
C ASP A 66 6.37 -5.58 -18.10
N GLU A 67 6.94 -6.75 -17.83
CA GLU A 67 6.23 -7.93 -17.29
C GLU A 67 5.65 -7.70 -15.90
N VAL A 68 6.16 -6.70 -15.17
CA VAL A 68 5.60 -6.28 -13.87
C VAL A 68 4.21 -5.68 -14.01
N ILE A 69 3.84 -5.17 -15.20
CA ILE A 69 2.54 -4.58 -15.48
C ILE A 69 1.53 -5.69 -15.76
N GLN A 70 0.52 -5.79 -14.89
CA GLN A 70 -0.53 -6.82 -14.93
C GLN A 70 -1.77 -6.35 -15.70
N LEU A 71 -2.03 -5.04 -15.72
CA LEU A 71 -3.17 -4.45 -16.42
C LEU A 71 -2.75 -3.16 -17.14
N ARG A 72 -3.14 -3.07 -18.41
CA ARG A 72 -3.05 -1.88 -19.25
C ARG A 72 -4.43 -1.57 -19.81
N ASP A 73 -5.17 -0.70 -19.12
CA ASP A 73 -6.50 -0.26 -19.57
C ASP A 73 -6.44 1.21 -20.00
N HIS A 74 -6.22 1.42 -21.29
CA HIS A 74 -6.12 2.76 -21.86
C HIS A 74 -7.46 3.52 -21.77
N ALA A 75 -8.59 2.83 -21.89
CA ALA A 75 -9.90 3.48 -21.88
C ALA A 75 -10.22 4.11 -20.54
N SER A 76 -9.94 3.42 -19.43
CA SER A 76 -10.09 3.95 -18.07
C SER A 76 -8.86 4.74 -17.59
N GLY A 77 -7.74 4.72 -18.33
CA GLY A 77 -6.49 5.34 -17.94
C GLY A 77 -5.76 4.58 -16.83
N ARG A 78 -6.06 3.29 -16.59
CA ARG A 78 -5.48 2.51 -15.51
C ARG A 78 -4.27 1.69 -15.95
N VAL A 79 -3.22 1.79 -15.15
CA VAL A 79 -2.04 0.90 -15.20
C VAL A 79 -1.87 0.26 -13.84
N VAL A 80 -1.85 -1.08 -13.79
CA VAL A 80 -1.66 -1.82 -12.54
C VAL A 80 -0.48 -2.76 -12.71
N GLY A 81 0.39 -2.79 -11.71
CA GLY A 81 1.54 -3.68 -11.71
C GLY A 81 1.93 -4.16 -10.33
N ASN A 82 2.76 -5.21 -10.29
CA ASN A 82 3.32 -5.77 -9.08
C ASN A 82 4.79 -5.35 -8.95
N GLY A 83 5.06 -4.48 -7.98
CA GLY A 83 6.42 -4.08 -7.64
C GLY A 83 7.05 -4.97 -6.57
N THR A 84 8.37 -5.11 -6.62
CA THR A 84 9.16 -5.74 -5.56
C THR A 84 10.33 -4.83 -5.21
N GLU A 85 10.38 -4.39 -3.95
CA GLU A 85 11.43 -3.54 -3.41
C GLU A 85 12.22 -4.28 -2.32
N VAL A 86 13.44 -3.81 -2.04
CA VAL A 86 14.22 -4.28 -0.89
C VAL A 86 14.07 -3.27 0.24
N LEU A 87 13.59 -3.76 1.37
CA LEU A 87 13.47 -2.97 2.59
C LEU A 87 14.49 -3.47 3.60
N THR A 88 15.32 -2.54 4.13
CA THR A 88 16.33 -2.85 5.12
C THR A 88 16.06 -2.09 6.41
N PHE A 89 16.18 -2.76 7.54
CA PHE A 89 16.07 -2.15 8.88
C PHE A 89 17.07 -2.75 9.86
N LYS A 90 17.40 -2.03 10.92
CA LYS A 90 18.33 -2.51 11.97
C LYS A 90 17.69 -3.56 12.86
N GLY A 91 18.20 -4.78 12.79
CA GLY A 91 17.86 -5.92 13.63
C GLY A 91 18.55 -5.92 15.01
N PRO A 92 18.71 -7.12 15.64
CA PRO A 92 19.53 -7.30 16.84
C PRO A 92 20.98 -6.90 16.57
N LEU A 93 21.69 -6.51 17.64
CA LEU A 93 23.10 -6.12 17.56
C LEU A 93 23.43 -5.09 16.46
N LYS A 94 22.44 -4.29 16.04
CA LYS A 94 22.53 -3.31 14.93
C LYS A 94 22.84 -3.93 13.55
N MET A 95 22.73 -5.24 13.39
CA MET A 95 22.86 -5.89 12.08
C MET A 95 21.74 -5.46 11.14
N ASP A 96 22.04 -5.43 9.84
CA ASP A 96 21.03 -5.15 8.83
C ASP A 96 20.17 -6.39 8.58
N VAL A 97 18.86 -6.21 8.62
CA VAL A 97 17.88 -7.21 8.24
C VAL A 97 17.21 -6.71 6.96
N SER A 98 17.33 -7.48 5.89
CA SER A 98 16.72 -7.15 4.61
C SER A 98 15.57 -8.11 4.29
N CYS A 99 14.51 -7.57 3.72
CA CYS A 99 13.40 -8.35 3.19
C CYS A 99 12.94 -7.79 1.85
N LYS A 100 12.42 -8.66 0.99
CA LYS A 100 11.72 -8.24 -0.22
C LYS A 100 10.31 -7.83 0.16
N VAL A 101 9.85 -6.70 -0.35
CA VAL A 101 8.47 -6.22 -0.15
C VAL A 101 7.79 -6.20 -1.51
N LYS A 102 6.83 -7.11 -1.70
CA LYS A 102 5.95 -7.12 -2.88
C LYS A 102 4.73 -6.27 -2.60
N MET A 103 4.25 -5.56 -3.61
CA MET A 103 3.07 -4.72 -3.48
C MET A 103 2.37 -4.57 -4.82
N ASN A 104 1.07 -4.36 -4.77
CA ASN A 104 0.28 -3.95 -5.93
C ASN A 104 0.32 -2.42 -6.05
N ILE A 105 0.61 -1.92 -7.25
CA ILE A 105 0.72 -0.50 -7.55
C ILE A 105 -0.26 -0.20 -8.67
N GLU A 106 -1.24 0.64 -8.38
CA GLU A 106 -2.24 1.10 -9.34
C GLU A 106 -2.05 2.61 -9.59
N ILE A 107 -2.00 3.00 -10.86
CA ILE A 107 -1.96 4.41 -11.29
C ILE A 107 -3.17 4.63 -12.18
N GLU A 108 -4.13 5.43 -11.71
CA GLU A 108 -5.31 5.85 -12.47
C GLU A 108 -5.10 7.27 -13.00
N ASN A 109 -5.16 7.45 -14.32
CA ASN A 109 -4.85 8.68 -15.01
C ASN A 109 -6.13 9.31 -15.57
N LYS A 110 -6.29 10.62 -15.38
CA LYS A 110 -7.34 11.47 -15.95
C LYS A 110 -6.70 12.78 -16.41
N ASP A 111 -7.38 13.52 -17.28
CA ASP A 111 -6.88 14.83 -17.70
C ASP A 111 -6.54 15.71 -16.49
N GLY A 112 -5.32 16.19 -16.46
CA GLY A 112 -4.82 17.10 -15.42
C GLY A 112 -4.55 16.49 -14.05
N ARG A 113 -4.71 15.18 -13.85
CA ARG A 113 -4.44 14.52 -12.55
C ARG A 113 -4.21 13.02 -12.67
N TYR A 114 -3.55 12.44 -11.70
CA TYR A 114 -3.47 10.99 -11.53
C TYR A 114 -3.60 10.61 -10.06
N ASN A 115 -4.09 9.39 -9.81
CA ASN A 115 -4.16 8.78 -8.48
C ASN A 115 -3.17 7.60 -8.42
N VAL A 116 -2.40 7.52 -7.36
CA VAL A 116 -1.53 6.37 -7.06
C VAL A 116 -2.09 5.65 -5.84
N ARG A 117 -2.32 4.34 -5.99
CA ARG A 117 -2.74 3.45 -4.91
C ARG A 117 -1.75 2.30 -4.78
N ILE A 118 -1.23 2.08 -3.57
CA ILE A 118 -0.31 0.99 -3.25
C ILE A 118 -0.95 0.15 -2.15
N SER A 119 -1.11 -1.14 -2.43
CA SER A 119 -1.84 -2.08 -1.57
C SER A 119 -1.23 -3.49 -1.62
N ASP A 120 -1.83 -4.44 -0.91
CA ASP A 120 -1.46 -5.85 -0.87
C ASP A 120 0.04 -6.05 -0.59
N ILE A 121 0.49 -5.41 0.48
CA ILE A 121 1.90 -5.33 0.86
C ILE A 121 2.32 -6.61 1.58
N VAL A 122 3.20 -7.38 0.95
CA VAL A 122 3.68 -8.68 1.43
C VAL A 122 5.20 -8.65 1.59
N TYR A 123 5.66 -8.98 2.78
CA TYR A 123 7.07 -9.14 3.09
C TYR A 123 7.52 -10.57 2.79
N GLY A 124 8.67 -10.72 2.15
CA GLY A 124 9.35 -11.99 1.93
C GLY A 124 10.69 -11.98 2.62
N TYR A 125 10.81 -12.69 3.74
CA TYR A 125 12.03 -12.80 4.54
C TYR A 125 12.67 -14.18 4.38
N GLN A 126 13.98 -14.20 4.34
CA GLN A 126 14.81 -15.40 4.27
C GLN A 126 15.99 -15.18 5.22
N ALA A 127 16.09 -16.00 6.25
CA ALA A 127 17.15 -15.84 7.26
C ALA A 127 18.51 -16.26 6.71
N GLU A 128 18.54 -17.42 6.02
CA GLU A 128 19.74 -17.95 5.38
C GLU A 128 19.47 -18.24 3.90
N PRO A 129 20.50 -18.16 3.03
CA PRO A 129 20.33 -18.39 1.58
C PRO A 129 19.75 -19.78 1.22
N THR A 130 19.95 -20.78 2.10
CA THR A 130 19.48 -22.15 1.92
C THR A 130 18.08 -22.40 2.48
N GLU A 131 17.53 -21.47 3.26
CA GLU A 131 16.19 -21.60 3.82
C GLU A 131 15.11 -21.14 2.84
N GLU A 132 13.90 -21.67 3.01
CA GLU A 132 12.74 -21.17 2.28
C GLU A 132 12.36 -19.77 2.74
N ARG A 133 11.92 -18.95 1.79
CA ARG A 133 11.44 -17.61 2.09
C ARG A 133 10.07 -17.65 2.72
N THR A 134 9.96 -17.06 3.91
CA THR A 134 8.68 -16.88 4.61
C THR A 134 7.99 -15.60 4.12
N TYR A 135 6.69 -15.73 3.80
CA TYR A 135 5.85 -14.62 3.35
C TYR A 135 4.80 -14.27 4.39
N PHE A 136 4.62 -12.98 4.64
CA PHE A 136 3.62 -12.44 5.58
C PHE A 136 3.22 -11.02 5.18
N SER A 137 1.97 -10.64 5.41
CA SER A 137 1.45 -9.34 5.01
C SER A 137 1.81 -8.22 6.02
N ALA A 138 1.64 -6.97 5.61
CA ALA A 138 1.73 -5.83 6.52
C ALA A 138 0.67 -5.94 7.64
N GLU A 139 -0.51 -6.47 7.32
CA GLU A 139 -1.60 -6.75 8.26
C GLU A 139 -1.21 -7.82 9.28
N ASP A 140 -0.47 -8.88 8.86
CA ASP A 140 0.05 -9.90 9.78
C ASP A 140 1.00 -9.29 10.81
N LEU A 141 1.90 -8.39 10.38
CA LEU A 141 2.78 -7.64 11.27
C LEU A 141 1.99 -6.78 12.28
N ILE A 142 0.94 -6.08 11.83
CA ILE A 142 0.07 -5.28 12.68
C ILE A 142 -0.66 -6.17 13.67
N ASN A 143 -1.25 -7.27 13.22
CA ASN A 143 -1.97 -8.22 14.07
C ASN A 143 -1.03 -8.85 15.11
N TYR A 144 0.18 -9.23 14.72
CA TYR A 144 1.19 -9.75 15.65
C TYR A 144 1.59 -8.72 16.73
N LEU A 145 1.67 -7.44 16.38
CA LEU A 145 1.97 -6.38 17.35
C LEU A 145 0.84 -6.08 18.32
N THR A 146 -0.40 -6.17 17.84
CA THR A 146 -1.59 -5.70 18.55
C THR A 146 -2.34 -6.80 19.33
N GLN A 147 -2.17 -8.07 18.92
CA GLN A 147 -2.82 -9.21 19.57
C GLN A 147 -1.87 -9.90 20.57
N ARG A 148 -2.44 -10.40 21.67
CA ARG A 148 -1.66 -11.14 22.68
C ARG A 148 -1.13 -12.48 22.14
N LYS A 149 -1.95 -13.17 21.33
CA LYS A 149 -1.58 -14.42 20.65
C LYS A 149 -2.09 -14.33 19.22
N PHE A 150 -1.21 -13.98 18.28
CA PHE A 150 -1.56 -13.93 16.86
C PHE A 150 -1.24 -15.27 16.20
N LYS A 151 -2.23 -15.79 15.48
CA LYS A 151 -2.10 -16.94 14.59
C LYS A 151 -2.90 -16.65 13.32
N ASN A 152 -2.41 -17.10 12.17
CA ASN A 152 -3.13 -17.04 10.90
C ASN A 152 -4.26 -18.09 10.85
N ALA A 153 -4.96 -18.18 9.72
CA ALA A 153 -6.04 -19.15 9.52
C ALA A 153 -5.58 -20.62 9.66
N GLN A 154 -4.29 -20.91 9.47
CA GLN A 154 -3.67 -22.22 9.65
C GLN A 154 -3.23 -22.48 11.11
N GLY A 155 -3.49 -21.57 12.02
CA GLY A 155 -3.11 -21.70 13.43
C GLY A 155 -1.62 -21.43 13.73
N ILE A 156 -0.87 -20.89 12.78
CA ILE A 156 0.58 -20.64 12.86
C ILE A 156 0.84 -19.14 12.96
N ASN A 157 1.89 -18.72 13.67
CA ASN A 157 2.40 -17.37 13.56
C ASN A 157 3.28 -17.26 12.30
N PRO A 158 2.84 -16.55 11.23
CA PRO A 158 3.61 -16.44 10.00
C PRO A 158 4.78 -15.45 10.11
N VAL A 159 4.83 -14.62 11.18
CA VAL A 159 5.80 -13.55 11.33
C VAL A 159 7.08 -14.09 11.97
N PRO A 160 8.22 -14.10 11.25
CA PRO A 160 9.50 -14.61 11.75
C PRO A 160 10.21 -13.59 12.66
N PHE A 161 9.68 -12.39 12.76
CA PHE A 161 10.27 -11.29 13.53
C PHE A 161 9.73 -11.23 14.96
N ASN A 162 10.56 -10.81 15.90
CA ASN A 162 10.07 -10.40 17.22
C ASN A 162 9.34 -9.03 17.12
N LYS A 163 8.61 -8.63 18.17
CA LYS A 163 7.80 -7.40 18.17
C LYS A 163 8.62 -6.13 17.85
N LYS A 164 9.85 -6.04 18.31
CA LYS A 164 10.72 -4.88 18.05
C LYS A 164 11.14 -4.81 16.57
N GLN A 165 11.47 -5.94 15.98
CA GLN A 165 11.79 -6.05 14.56
C GLN A 165 10.56 -5.77 13.69
N SER A 166 9.41 -6.35 14.03
CA SER A 166 8.12 -6.12 13.34
C SER A 166 7.75 -4.63 13.32
N LYS A 167 7.93 -3.94 14.46
CA LYS A 167 7.69 -2.50 14.53
C LYS A 167 8.64 -1.71 13.64
N LYS A 168 9.93 -2.11 13.56
CA LYS A 168 10.91 -1.46 12.67
C LYS A 168 10.60 -1.72 11.20
N ALA A 169 10.26 -2.95 10.83
CA ALA A 169 9.86 -3.29 9.46
C ALA A 169 8.68 -2.44 8.97
N LEU A 170 7.63 -2.32 9.80
CA LEU A 170 6.49 -1.46 9.50
C LEU A 170 6.86 0.05 9.46
N ALA A 171 7.72 0.50 10.38
CA ALA A 171 8.16 1.90 10.39
C ALA A 171 8.97 2.27 9.14
N SER A 172 9.72 1.33 8.57
CA SER A 172 10.50 1.53 7.35
C SER A 172 9.64 1.49 6.07
N LEU A 173 8.39 1.04 6.15
CA LEU A 173 7.49 0.96 5.00
C LEU A 173 7.08 2.35 4.47
N THR A 174 6.69 3.26 5.34
CA THR A 174 6.24 4.60 4.93
C THR A 174 7.33 5.40 4.18
N PRO A 175 8.59 5.44 4.63
CA PRO A 175 9.67 6.05 3.85
C PRO A 175 9.85 5.41 2.46
N LEU A 176 9.81 4.08 2.37
CA LEU A 176 9.91 3.36 1.10
C LEU A 176 8.80 3.75 0.13
N ILE A 177 7.55 3.78 0.60
CA ILE A 177 6.39 4.16 -0.21
C ILE A 177 6.45 5.64 -0.62
N ASN A 178 6.90 6.52 0.25
CA ASN A 178 7.08 7.94 -0.07
C ASN A 178 8.14 8.16 -1.16
N ASP A 179 9.26 7.45 -1.09
CA ASP A 179 10.28 7.45 -2.14
C ASP A 179 9.72 6.99 -3.49
N MET A 180 8.96 5.90 -3.47
CA MET A 180 8.28 5.38 -4.66
C MET A 180 7.30 6.40 -5.23
N MET A 181 6.44 7.01 -4.42
CA MET A 181 5.50 8.05 -4.86
C MET A 181 6.21 9.28 -5.43
N ALA A 182 7.35 9.66 -4.85
CA ALA A 182 8.18 10.74 -5.39
C ALA A 182 8.76 10.38 -6.77
N SER A 183 9.25 9.16 -6.93
CA SER A 183 9.76 8.63 -8.21
C SER A 183 8.66 8.59 -9.29
N ILE A 184 7.44 8.15 -8.93
CA ILE A 184 6.28 8.23 -9.82
C ILE A 184 6.07 9.69 -10.24
N GLY A 185 6.02 10.62 -9.28
CA GLY A 185 5.81 12.04 -9.54
C GLY A 185 6.82 12.65 -10.52
N GLN A 186 8.09 12.26 -10.42
CA GLN A 186 9.14 12.71 -11.34
C GLN A 186 8.87 12.23 -12.78
N THR A 187 8.52 10.96 -12.96
CA THR A 187 8.23 10.41 -14.30
C THR A 187 6.93 10.99 -14.86
N MET A 188 5.89 11.11 -14.04
CA MET A 188 4.58 11.65 -14.41
C MET A 188 4.64 13.14 -14.82
N SER A 189 5.68 13.88 -14.42
CA SER A 189 5.87 15.30 -14.78
C SER A 189 6.59 15.51 -16.12
N ARG A 190 7.01 14.46 -16.80
CA ARG A 190 7.68 14.55 -18.12
C ARG A 190 6.67 14.96 -19.21
N LYS A 191 7.11 15.87 -20.08
CA LYS A 191 6.35 16.36 -21.23
C LYS A 191 6.62 15.51 -22.46
#